data_b2acf7e01a19b4e8814f9bab335c9735
#
_entry.id   b2acf7e01a19b4e8814f9bab335c9735
#
_cell.length_a   1.000
_cell.length_b   1.000
_cell.length_c   1.000
_cell.angle_alpha   90.00
_cell.angle_beta   90.00
_cell.angle_gamma   90.00
#
_symmetry.space_group_name_H-M   'P 1'
#
loop_
_entity.id
_entity.type
_entity.pdbx_description
1 polymer ?
#
loop_
_entity_poly.entity_id
_entity_poly.type
_entity_poly.pdbx_seq_one_letter_code
_entity_poly.pdbx_strand_id
1 'polypeptide(L)'
;MKSKLFAIPVLLLVANAVLAQGTNYPKARVSFEDFKGLVSEVEAHRASRLIDLNTFLKMSQEPGVIIFDSRSDFRYDRIHVKGARHLAFTDFTQDNLAKVIPSLDTTILIYCNNNFDGNPIDFATKMYDPRRRPAEAVASQFAAQKKPLMMALNIPTYINLYGYGYRNVYELHELVKVNDPRITFEGSIVDQKPSPPALPTAK
;
A
#
# COMPACT_ATOMS: atom_id res chain seq x y z
N MET A 1 -27.08 -64.85 -45.87
CA MET A 1 -27.06 -64.01 -44.69
C MET A 1 -25.59 -63.52 -44.53
N LYS A 2 -25.31 -62.24 -44.78
CA LYS A 2 -23.95 -61.66 -44.70
C LYS A 2 -23.90 -60.84 -43.42
N SER A 3 -23.16 -61.35 -42.43
CA SER A 3 -22.89 -60.62 -41.15
C SER A 3 -21.91 -59.51 -41.42
N LYS A 4 -22.34 -58.25 -41.04
CA LYS A 4 -21.46 -57.08 -41.06
C LYS A 4 -20.87 -56.92 -39.67
N LEU A 5 -19.57 -57.17 -39.52
CA LEU A 5 -18.84 -56.76 -38.32
C LEU A 5 -18.66 -55.25 -38.29
N PHE A 6 -19.18 -54.61 -37.27
CA PHE A 6 -18.89 -53.22 -36.94
C PHE A 6 -17.61 -53.18 -36.11
N ALA A 7 -16.56 -52.59 -36.65
CA ALA A 7 -15.35 -52.24 -35.90
C ALA A 7 -15.57 -50.94 -35.14
N ILE A 8 -15.50 -50.97 -33.81
CA ILE A 8 -15.53 -49.79 -32.95
C ILE A 8 -14.10 -49.24 -32.85
N PRO A 9 -13.82 -47.99 -33.22
CA PRO A 9 -12.50 -47.44 -33.02
C PRO A 9 -12.30 -47.14 -31.51
N VAL A 10 -11.32 -47.78 -30.89
CA VAL A 10 -10.84 -47.46 -29.56
C VAL A 10 -10.04 -46.15 -29.64
N LEU A 11 -10.65 -45.08 -29.17
CA LEU A 11 -9.99 -43.77 -29.03
C LEU A 11 -9.05 -43.83 -27.84
N LEU A 12 -7.74 -44.01 -28.08
CA LEU A 12 -6.72 -43.89 -27.03
C LEU A 12 -6.60 -42.41 -26.59
N LEU A 13 -7.18 -42.07 -25.45
CA LEU A 13 -6.91 -40.85 -24.73
C LEU A 13 -5.47 -40.93 -24.18
N VAL A 14 -4.52 -40.31 -24.87
CA VAL A 14 -3.17 -40.06 -24.34
C VAL A 14 -3.31 -38.93 -23.31
N ALA A 15 -3.44 -39.27 -22.04
CA ALA A 15 -3.29 -38.32 -20.96
C ALA A 15 -1.83 -37.83 -20.92
N ASN A 16 -1.57 -36.64 -21.42
CA ASN A 16 -0.31 -35.95 -21.19
C ASN A 16 -0.18 -35.63 -19.72
N ALA A 17 0.39 -36.56 -18.96
CA ALA A 17 0.91 -36.24 -17.61
C ALA A 17 2.10 -35.30 -17.81
N VAL A 18 1.86 -34.00 -17.63
CA VAL A 18 2.94 -33.04 -17.44
C VAL A 18 3.59 -33.41 -16.09
N LEU A 19 4.61 -34.26 -16.17
CA LEU A 19 5.52 -34.51 -15.07
C LEU A 19 6.14 -33.14 -14.72
N ALA A 20 5.79 -32.57 -13.59
CA ALA A 20 6.50 -31.43 -13.03
C ALA A 20 7.96 -31.86 -12.87
N GLN A 21 8.79 -31.53 -13.87
CA GLN A 21 10.24 -31.72 -13.77
C GLN A 21 10.71 -30.92 -12.57
N GLY A 22 11.19 -31.60 -11.57
CA GLY A 22 11.78 -30.97 -10.40
C GLY A 22 12.87 -30.02 -10.86
N THR A 23 12.66 -28.72 -10.63
CA THR A 23 13.63 -27.69 -11.02
C THR A 23 14.92 -27.89 -10.26
N ASN A 24 16.01 -28.14 -10.98
CA ASN A 24 17.32 -28.43 -10.40
C ASN A 24 18.16 -27.15 -10.20
N TYR A 25 17.49 -26.06 -9.76
CA TYR A 25 18.13 -24.78 -9.46
C TYR A 25 17.74 -24.30 -8.05
N PRO A 26 18.62 -23.53 -7.38
CA PRO A 26 18.29 -22.93 -6.08
C PRO A 26 17.07 -22.02 -6.20
N LYS A 27 16.04 -22.27 -5.40
CA LYS A 27 14.83 -21.44 -5.38
C LYS A 27 15.08 -20.10 -4.72
N ALA A 28 14.39 -19.06 -5.21
CA ALA A 28 14.36 -17.78 -4.53
C ALA A 28 13.79 -17.93 -3.10
N ARG A 29 14.23 -17.04 -2.20
CA ARG A 29 13.75 -17.02 -0.80
C ARG A 29 12.39 -16.32 -0.71
N VAL A 30 11.38 -16.86 -1.36
CA VAL A 30 10.00 -16.36 -1.32
C VAL A 30 9.04 -17.54 -1.10
N SER A 31 8.00 -17.30 -0.31
CA SER A 31 6.93 -18.26 -0.08
C SER A 31 5.59 -17.54 -0.22
N PHE A 32 4.83 -17.91 -1.23
CA PHE A 32 3.48 -17.38 -1.41
C PHE A 32 2.53 -17.85 -0.31
N GLU A 33 2.69 -19.11 0.14
CA GLU A 33 1.85 -19.66 1.20
C GLU A 33 2.09 -18.99 2.56
N ASP A 34 3.36 -18.67 2.90
CA ASP A 34 3.68 -17.93 4.11
C ASP A 34 3.11 -16.51 4.05
N PHE A 35 3.24 -15.83 2.91
CA PHE A 35 2.65 -14.52 2.72
C PHE A 35 1.13 -14.54 2.86
N LYS A 36 0.47 -15.54 2.26
CA LYS A 36 -0.98 -15.73 2.38
C LYS A 36 -1.41 -15.99 3.82
N GLY A 37 -0.68 -16.81 4.55
CA GLY A 37 -0.88 -17.04 5.97
C GLY A 37 -0.80 -15.75 6.78
N LEU A 38 0.26 -14.97 6.55
CA LEU A 38 0.47 -13.67 7.19
C LEU A 38 -0.67 -12.68 6.89
N VAL A 39 -1.15 -12.62 5.64
CA VAL A 39 -2.30 -11.78 5.27
C VAL A 39 -3.54 -12.15 6.08
N SER A 40 -3.80 -13.47 6.24
CA SER A 40 -4.95 -13.96 7.01
C SER A 40 -4.86 -13.60 8.50
N GLU A 41 -3.67 -13.69 9.09
CA GLU A 41 -3.44 -13.27 10.49
C GLU A 41 -3.66 -11.76 10.68
N VAL A 42 -3.18 -10.97 9.72
CA VAL A 42 -3.24 -9.51 9.77
C VAL A 42 -4.67 -8.98 9.64
N GLU A 43 -5.55 -9.67 8.94
CA GLU A 43 -6.91 -9.17 8.64
C GLU A 43 -7.67 -8.74 9.91
N ALA A 44 -7.81 -9.64 10.88
CA ALA A 44 -8.52 -9.36 12.14
C ALA A 44 -7.75 -8.32 13.00
N HIS A 45 -6.43 -8.43 13.05
CA HIS A 45 -5.58 -7.52 13.81
C HIS A 45 -5.69 -6.08 13.30
N ARG A 46 -5.61 -5.88 11.98
CA ARG A 46 -5.73 -4.58 11.32
C ARG A 46 -7.14 -4.00 11.48
N ALA A 47 -8.20 -4.81 11.37
CA ALA A 47 -9.58 -4.35 11.45
C ALA A 47 -9.87 -3.55 12.73
N SER A 48 -9.24 -3.91 13.84
CA SER A 48 -9.38 -3.22 15.13
C SER A 48 -8.47 -1.98 15.31
N ARG A 49 -7.65 -1.67 14.31
CA ARG A 49 -6.62 -0.61 14.34
C ARG A 49 -6.75 0.41 13.21
N LEU A 50 -7.90 0.43 12.56
CA LEU A 50 -8.30 1.46 11.61
C LEU A 50 -8.84 2.65 12.38
N ILE A 51 -8.23 3.84 12.23
CA ILE A 51 -8.54 5.03 13.03
C ILE A 51 -8.88 6.23 12.15
N ASP A 52 -9.72 7.10 12.65
CA ASP A 52 -10.02 8.39 12.04
C ASP A 52 -8.89 9.42 12.24
N LEU A 53 -9.00 10.57 11.59
CA LEU A 53 -7.98 11.63 11.68
C LEU A 53 -7.85 12.18 13.11
N ASN A 54 -8.94 12.37 13.83
CA ASN A 54 -8.88 12.93 15.19
C ASN A 54 -8.12 11.98 16.13
N THR A 55 -8.40 10.69 16.06
CA THR A 55 -7.70 9.66 16.81
C THR A 55 -6.22 9.59 16.40
N PHE A 56 -5.94 9.65 15.07
CA PHE A 56 -4.58 9.67 14.55
C PHE A 56 -3.77 10.85 15.11
N LEU A 57 -4.34 12.05 15.04
CA LEU A 57 -3.68 13.26 15.54
C LEU A 57 -3.51 13.25 17.07
N LYS A 58 -4.51 12.74 17.80
CA LYS A 58 -4.38 12.58 19.25
C LYS A 58 -3.25 11.63 19.60
N MET A 59 -3.22 10.46 18.99
CA MET A 59 -2.17 9.47 19.24
C MET A 59 -0.78 9.98 18.84
N SER A 60 -0.66 10.77 17.78
CA SER A 60 0.62 11.31 17.33
C SER A 60 1.29 12.27 18.32
N GLN A 61 0.55 12.78 19.32
CA GLN A 61 1.07 13.64 20.37
C GLN A 61 1.62 12.83 21.57
N GLU A 62 1.34 11.54 21.63
CA GLU A 62 1.78 10.70 22.74
C GLU A 62 3.29 10.42 22.67
N PRO A 63 4.00 10.44 23.81
CA PRO A 63 5.43 10.15 23.82
C PRO A 63 5.76 8.78 23.25
N GLY A 64 6.77 8.72 22.36
CA GLY A 64 7.24 7.46 21.75
C GLY A 64 6.39 6.96 20.59
N VAL A 65 5.30 7.62 20.25
CA VAL A 65 4.52 7.33 19.03
C VAL A 65 5.22 7.91 17.82
N ILE A 66 5.25 7.18 16.71
CA ILE A 66 5.80 7.66 15.44
C ILE A 66 4.73 7.67 14.36
N ILE A 67 4.72 8.71 13.54
CA ILE A 67 4.05 8.71 12.25
C ILE A 67 5.05 8.15 11.24
N PHE A 68 4.63 7.18 10.44
CA PHE A 68 5.52 6.46 9.53
C PHE A 68 5.01 6.54 8.09
N ASP A 69 5.85 7.08 7.21
CA ASP A 69 5.59 7.22 5.78
C ASP A 69 6.44 6.24 4.98
N SER A 70 5.80 5.29 4.32
CA SER A 70 6.44 4.27 3.47
C SER A 70 6.36 4.56 1.98
N ARG A 71 5.96 5.78 1.59
CA ARG A 71 5.92 6.19 0.18
C ARG A 71 7.35 6.29 -0.37
N SER A 72 7.52 6.54 -1.66
CA SER A 72 8.85 6.80 -2.23
C SER A 72 9.45 8.09 -1.69
N ASP A 73 10.80 8.17 -1.67
CA ASP A 73 11.55 9.38 -1.29
C ASP A 73 11.03 10.61 -2.00
N PHE A 74 10.83 10.52 -3.32
CA PHE A 74 10.27 11.61 -4.12
C PHE A 74 8.94 12.15 -3.57
N ARG A 75 8.05 11.27 -3.11
CA ARG A 75 6.74 11.69 -2.58
C ARG A 75 6.87 12.27 -1.18
N TYR A 76 7.71 11.68 -0.37
CA TYR A 76 7.98 12.16 0.97
C TYR A 76 8.62 13.54 0.95
N ASP A 77 9.70 13.74 0.18
CA ASP A 77 10.44 15.00 0.09
C ASP A 77 9.55 16.16 -0.37
N ARG A 78 8.58 15.90 -1.22
CA ARG A 78 7.67 16.94 -1.72
C ARG A 78 6.64 17.37 -0.70
N ILE A 79 5.95 16.41 -0.08
CA ILE A 79 4.94 16.66 0.95
C ILE A 79 4.68 15.40 1.76
N HIS A 80 4.71 15.53 3.07
CA HIS A 80 4.36 14.48 4.02
C HIS A 80 3.68 15.06 5.25
N VAL A 81 3.05 14.21 6.06
CA VAL A 81 2.48 14.64 7.35
C VAL A 81 3.59 15.11 8.26
N LYS A 82 3.43 16.29 8.84
CA LYS A 82 4.46 16.92 9.67
C LYS A 82 4.94 15.98 10.78
N GLY A 83 6.27 15.85 10.90
CA GLY A 83 6.92 15.00 11.89
C GLY A 83 6.95 13.51 11.53
N ALA A 84 6.49 13.12 10.33
CA ALA A 84 6.58 11.72 9.90
C ALA A 84 8.03 11.28 9.70
N ARG A 85 8.35 10.08 10.18
CA ARG A 85 9.59 9.38 9.85
C ARG A 85 9.42 8.61 8.54
N HIS A 86 10.49 8.55 7.76
CA HIS A 86 10.44 7.95 6.43
C HIS A 86 11.34 6.73 6.29
N LEU A 87 10.83 5.73 5.59
CA LEU A 87 11.59 4.65 4.96
C LEU A 87 10.76 4.15 3.78
N ALA A 88 11.29 4.27 2.56
CA ALA A 88 10.59 3.79 1.37
C ALA A 88 10.27 2.30 1.49
N PHE A 89 9.07 1.89 1.07
CA PHE A 89 8.63 0.48 1.17
C PHE A 89 9.60 -0.49 0.48
N THR A 90 10.27 -0.06 -0.59
CA THR A 90 11.27 -0.84 -1.31
C THR A 90 12.52 -1.13 -0.48
N ASP A 91 12.75 -0.37 0.59
CA ASP A 91 13.95 -0.47 1.43
C ASP A 91 13.65 -1.16 2.77
N PHE A 92 12.48 -1.78 2.90
CA PHE A 92 12.12 -2.55 4.09
C PHE A 92 13.02 -3.76 4.23
N THR A 93 13.96 -3.63 5.13
CA THR A 93 14.76 -4.73 5.68
C THR A 93 14.70 -4.67 7.20
N GLN A 94 15.00 -5.77 7.88
CA GLN A 94 15.07 -5.80 9.33
C GLN A 94 15.97 -4.68 9.88
N ASP A 95 17.15 -4.50 9.30
CA ASP A 95 18.13 -3.51 9.77
C ASP A 95 17.69 -2.08 9.50
N ASN A 96 17.05 -1.80 8.37
CA ASN A 96 16.58 -0.46 8.04
C ASN A 96 15.37 -0.07 8.88
N LEU A 97 14.44 -0.99 9.10
CA LEU A 97 13.30 -0.75 9.97
C LEU A 97 13.76 -0.47 11.42
N ALA A 98 14.74 -1.23 11.94
CA ALA A 98 15.28 -1.02 13.28
C ALA A 98 15.93 0.35 13.47
N LYS A 99 16.47 0.98 12.42
CA LYS A 99 17.02 2.34 12.47
C LYS A 99 15.94 3.42 12.61
N VAL A 100 14.75 3.18 12.08
CA VAL A 100 13.65 4.14 12.04
C VAL A 100 12.66 3.90 13.19
N ILE A 101 12.42 2.64 13.51
CA ILE A 101 11.47 2.20 14.54
C ILE A 101 12.26 1.53 15.67
N PRO A 102 12.44 2.20 16.82
CA PRO A 102 13.45 1.80 17.82
C PRO A 102 13.09 0.55 18.63
N SER A 103 11.83 0.15 18.67
CA SER A 103 11.35 -1.01 19.45
C SER A 103 10.15 -1.67 18.77
N LEU A 104 10.01 -2.98 18.98
CA LEU A 104 8.80 -3.72 18.57
C LEU A 104 7.53 -3.24 19.29
N ASP A 105 7.69 -2.61 20.46
CA ASP A 105 6.59 -2.04 21.24
C ASP A 105 6.21 -0.62 20.81
N THR A 106 6.97 -0.03 19.88
CA THR A 106 6.67 1.33 19.36
C THR A 106 5.28 1.37 18.73
N THR A 107 4.50 2.35 19.13
CA THR A 107 3.24 2.67 18.45
C THR A 107 3.52 3.38 17.14
N ILE A 108 3.02 2.82 16.04
CA ILE A 108 3.30 3.27 14.68
C ILE A 108 1.98 3.67 14.01
N LEU A 109 1.91 4.91 13.56
CA LEU A 109 0.77 5.45 12.81
C LEU A 109 1.13 5.51 11.34
N ILE A 110 0.43 4.76 10.49
CA ILE A 110 0.70 4.74 9.06
C ILE A 110 -0.38 5.45 8.24
N TYR A 111 0.04 6.01 7.12
CA TYR A 111 -0.82 6.60 6.09
C TYR A 111 -0.23 6.36 4.71
N CYS A 112 -1.01 6.65 3.65
CA CYS A 112 -0.52 6.58 2.28
C CYS A 112 -1.21 7.64 1.39
N ASN A 113 -0.84 7.70 0.13
CA ASN A 113 -1.44 8.61 -0.86
C ASN A 113 -2.97 8.54 -0.89
N ASN A 114 -3.56 7.36 -0.72
CA ASN A 114 -5.01 7.16 -0.79
C ASN A 114 -5.78 7.77 0.39
N ASN A 115 -5.09 8.25 1.42
CA ASN A 115 -5.73 8.95 2.53
C ASN A 115 -6.00 10.42 2.25
N PHE A 116 -5.42 10.99 1.17
CA PHE A 116 -5.52 12.44 0.92
C PHE A 116 -6.17 12.75 -0.42
N ASP A 117 -7.09 13.71 -0.40
CA ASP A 117 -7.79 14.22 -1.57
C ASP A 117 -7.48 15.71 -1.78
N GLY A 118 -7.54 16.17 -3.05
CA GLY A 118 -7.30 17.57 -3.42
C GLY A 118 -5.88 17.89 -3.92
N ASN A 119 -4.95 16.93 -3.90
CA ASN A 119 -3.64 17.06 -4.54
C ASN A 119 -3.27 15.76 -5.30
N PRO A 120 -3.79 15.53 -6.50
CA PRO A 120 -3.58 14.30 -7.26
C PRO A 120 -2.14 14.14 -7.80
N ILE A 121 -1.32 15.19 -7.72
CA ILE A 121 0.09 15.15 -8.14
C ILE A 121 0.93 14.50 -7.06
N ASP A 122 0.82 14.95 -5.82
CA ASP A 122 1.67 14.52 -4.72
C ASP A 122 1.07 13.39 -3.90
N PHE A 123 -0.25 13.34 -3.81
CA PHE A 123 -1.02 12.23 -3.24
C PHE A 123 -1.77 11.49 -4.34
N ALA A 124 -1.02 10.98 -5.32
CA ALA A 124 -1.59 10.21 -6.42
C ALA A 124 -2.24 8.92 -5.90
N THR A 125 -3.56 8.85 -5.98
CA THR A 125 -4.28 7.62 -5.62
C THR A 125 -3.87 6.45 -6.52
N LYS A 126 -3.66 5.30 -5.92
CA LYS A 126 -3.42 4.03 -6.62
C LYS A 126 -4.70 3.20 -6.73
N MET A 127 -5.82 3.84 -6.59
CA MET A 127 -7.13 3.24 -6.81
C MET A 127 -7.55 3.43 -8.26
N TYR A 128 -8.06 2.37 -8.90
CA TYR A 128 -8.72 2.51 -10.18
C TYR A 128 -10.05 3.26 -9.98
N ASP A 129 -10.24 4.37 -10.68
CA ASP A 129 -11.52 5.11 -10.71
C ASP A 129 -12.19 4.89 -12.07
N PRO A 130 -13.30 4.15 -12.12
CA PRO A 130 -14.03 3.90 -13.38
C PRO A 130 -14.62 5.16 -14.00
N ARG A 131 -14.71 6.27 -13.25
CA ARG A 131 -15.17 7.56 -13.74
C ARG A 131 -14.10 8.33 -14.49
N ARG A 132 -12.83 8.04 -14.23
CA ARG A 132 -11.72 8.59 -15.02
C ARG A 132 -11.65 7.85 -16.34
N ARG A 133 -11.96 8.55 -17.42
CA ARG A 133 -11.71 8.06 -18.79
C ARG A 133 -10.25 8.35 -19.13
N PRO A 134 -9.38 7.35 -19.13
CA PRO A 134 -8.03 7.56 -19.59
C PRO A 134 -8.05 7.82 -21.09
N ALA A 135 -7.27 8.81 -21.52
CA ALA A 135 -7.15 9.17 -22.93
C ALA A 135 -6.48 8.09 -23.79
N GLU A 136 -5.84 7.11 -23.17
CA GLU A 136 -5.04 6.09 -23.85
C GLU A 136 -5.74 4.73 -23.89
N ALA A 137 -5.58 4.01 -25.02
CA ALA A 137 -6.21 2.71 -25.26
C ALA A 137 -5.87 1.64 -24.20
N VAL A 138 -4.63 1.66 -23.65
CA VAL A 138 -4.21 0.73 -22.59
C VAL A 138 -4.99 0.91 -21.31
N ALA A 139 -5.30 2.17 -20.97
CA ALA A 139 -6.04 2.46 -19.75
C ALA A 139 -7.53 2.09 -19.84
N SER A 140 -8.10 2.04 -21.05
CA SER A 140 -9.45 1.47 -21.26
C SER A 140 -9.49 -0.05 -21.02
N GLN A 141 -8.38 -0.75 -21.25
CA GLN A 141 -8.27 -2.18 -20.98
C GLN A 141 -8.28 -2.48 -19.47
N PHE A 142 -7.73 -1.59 -18.63
CA PHE A 142 -7.84 -1.75 -17.17
C PHE A 142 -9.29 -1.68 -16.69
N ALA A 143 -10.09 -0.79 -17.29
CA ALA A 143 -11.51 -0.69 -16.98
C ALA A 143 -12.28 -1.99 -17.29
N ALA A 144 -11.91 -2.67 -18.38
CA ALA A 144 -12.56 -3.92 -18.79
C ALA A 144 -12.21 -5.10 -17.86
N GLN A 145 -11.10 -5.02 -17.14
CA GLN A 145 -10.62 -6.11 -16.27
C GLN A 145 -11.46 -6.31 -15.01
N LYS A 146 -12.25 -5.31 -14.58
CA LYS A 146 -13.02 -5.33 -13.32
C LYS A 146 -12.22 -5.84 -12.12
N LYS A 147 -10.92 -5.57 -12.09
CA LYS A 147 -10.04 -6.00 -11.00
C LYS A 147 -10.28 -5.18 -9.74
N PRO A 148 -9.99 -5.72 -8.56
CA PRO A 148 -9.94 -4.93 -7.34
C PRO A 148 -9.00 -3.76 -7.51
N LEU A 149 -9.37 -2.65 -6.95
CA LEU A 149 -9.02 -1.33 -7.46
C LEU A 149 -7.95 -0.65 -6.63
N MET A 150 -7.50 -1.31 -5.56
CA MET A 150 -6.67 -0.63 -4.58
C MET A 150 -5.26 -1.21 -4.58
N MET A 151 -4.29 -0.36 -4.96
CA MET A 151 -2.86 -0.68 -4.98
C MET A 151 -2.05 0.24 -4.04
N ALA A 152 -2.72 0.88 -3.07
CA ALA A 152 -2.05 1.73 -2.09
C ALA A 152 -1.17 0.92 -1.14
N LEU A 153 -0.14 1.57 -0.60
CA LEU A 153 0.83 0.90 0.27
C LEU A 153 0.32 0.69 1.71
N ASN A 154 -0.82 1.24 2.11
CA ASN A 154 -1.38 1.05 3.44
C ASN A 154 -1.36 -0.42 3.86
N ILE A 155 -2.01 -1.28 3.08
CA ILE A 155 -2.12 -2.70 3.39
C ILE A 155 -0.78 -3.42 3.33
N PRO A 156 0.03 -3.32 2.24
CA PRO A 156 1.36 -3.92 2.21
C PRO A 156 2.27 -3.46 3.35
N THR A 157 2.26 -2.16 3.69
CA THR A 157 3.04 -1.63 4.81
C THR A 157 2.61 -2.26 6.13
N TYR A 158 1.31 -2.32 6.39
CA TYR A 158 0.77 -2.95 7.59
C TYR A 158 1.20 -4.42 7.71
N ILE A 159 1.00 -5.20 6.64
CA ILE A 159 1.34 -6.63 6.59
C ILE A 159 2.83 -6.83 6.84
N ASN A 160 3.69 -6.02 6.20
CA ASN A 160 5.14 -6.16 6.37
C ASN A 160 5.59 -5.78 7.78
N LEU A 161 5.13 -4.65 8.33
CA LEU A 161 5.45 -4.28 9.70
C LEU A 161 5.02 -5.37 10.69
N TYR A 162 3.81 -5.91 10.52
CA TYR A 162 3.33 -7.02 11.32
C TYR A 162 4.22 -8.27 11.17
N GLY A 163 4.62 -8.62 9.95
CA GLY A 163 5.52 -9.74 9.66
C GLY A 163 6.88 -9.59 10.31
N TYR A 164 7.40 -8.36 10.41
CA TYR A 164 8.65 -8.06 11.14
C TYR A 164 8.50 -8.04 12.66
N GLY A 165 7.29 -8.21 13.19
CA GLY A 165 7.03 -8.30 14.63
C GLY A 165 6.43 -7.05 15.27
N TYR A 166 6.28 -5.94 14.55
CA TYR A 166 5.62 -4.74 15.07
C TYR A 166 4.10 -4.97 15.19
N ARG A 167 3.58 -4.89 16.42
CA ARG A 167 2.16 -5.18 16.72
C ARG A 167 1.32 -3.94 16.99
N ASN A 168 1.95 -2.82 17.32
CA ASN A 168 1.25 -1.58 17.66
C ASN A 168 1.14 -0.66 16.43
N VAL A 169 0.70 -1.22 15.30
CA VAL A 169 0.49 -0.49 14.05
C VAL A 169 -0.97 -0.05 13.95
N TYR A 170 -1.20 1.23 13.72
CA TYR A 170 -2.52 1.83 13.47
C TYR A 170 -2.53 2.52 12.11
N GLU A 171 -3.63 2.42 11.40
CA GLU A 171 -3.74 2.95 10.04
C GLU A 171 -4.79 4.06 9.97
N LEU A 172 -4.40 5.21 9.43
CA LEU A 172 -5.37 6.24 9.07
C LEU A 172 -6.33 5.68 8.02
N HIS A 173 -7.63 5.63 8.35
CA HIS A 173 -8.67 5.06 7.48
C HIS A 173 -9.61 6.12 6.91
N GLU A 174 -9.48 7.36 7.33
CA GLU A 174 -10.25 8.49 6.83
C GLU A 174 -9.68 9.02 5.52
N LEU A 175 -10.56 9.44 4.59
CA LEU A 175 -10.18 10.23 3.43
C LEU A 175 -10.19 11.71 3.82
N VAL A 176 -9.01 12.30 3.90
CA VAL A 176 -8.76 13.65 4.39
C VAL A 176 -8.49 14.60 3.22
N LYS A 177 -9.05 15.79 3.22
CA LYS A 177 -8.67 16.83 2.25
C LYS A 177 -7.30 17.40 2.63
N VAL A 178 -6.43 17.63 1.65
CA VAL A 178 -5.09 18.21 1.90
C VAL A 178 -5.13 19.63 2.50
N ASN A 179 -6.26 20.30 2.41
CA ASN A 179 -6.49 21.62 3.05
C ASN A 179 -7.32 21.55 4.34
N ASP A 180 -7.50 20.35 4.91
CA ASP A 180 -8.15 20.18 6.22
C ASP A 180 -7.33 20.90 7.30
N PRO A 181 -7.91 21.83 8.05
CA PRO A 181 -7.16 22.63 9.03
C PRO A 181 -6.63 21.82 10.22
N ARG A 182 -7.11 20.59 10.41
CA ARG A 182 -6.66 19.73 11.50
C ARG A 182 -5.28 19.13 11.26
N ILE A 183 -4.87 18.93 10.00
CA ILE A 183 -3.61 18.26 9.65
C ILE A 183 -2.60 19.25 9.07
N THR A 184 -1.35 19.08 9.44
CA THR A 184 -0.24 19.89 8.93
C THR A 184 0.71 19.02 8.13
N PHE A 185 1.19 19.57 7.04
CA PHE A 185 2.19 18.95 6.18
C PHE A 185 3.48 19.73 6.23
N GLU A 186 4.58 19.08 5.85
CA GLU A 186 5.89 19.66 5.58
C GLU A 186 6.49 19.03 4.32
N GLY A 187 7.56 19.62 3.80
CA GLY A 187 8.22 19.22 2.56
C GLY A 187 8.38 20.34 1.55
N SER A 188 9.15 20.08 0.51
CA SER A 188 9.67 21.10 -0.40
C SER A 188 8.61 21.95 -1.12
N ILE A 189 7.39 21.41 -1.31
CA ILE A 189 6.31 22.20 -1.93
C ILE A 189 5.47 23.01 -0.92
N VAL A 190 5.53 22.64 0.35
CA VAL A 190 4.85 23.38 1.43
C VAL A 190 5.63 24.60 1.82
N ASP A 191 6.95 24.49 1.89
CA ASP A 191 7.87 25.56 2.27
C ASP A 191 7.97 26.66 1.20
N GLN A 192 7.57 26.36 -0.05
CA GLN A 192 7.54 27.32 -1.16
C GLN A 192 6.28 28.19 -1.22
N LYS A 193 5.35 28.05 -0.27
CA LYS A 193 4.18 28.93 -0.24
C LYS A 193 4.65 30.37 0.01
N PRO A 194 4.36 31.34 -0.90
CA PRO A 194 4.75 32.74 -0.67
C PRO A 194 4.19 33.22 0.65
N SER A 195 5.02 33.87 1.46
CA SER A 195 4.54 34.61 2.62
C SER A 195 3.43 35.56 2.19
N PRO A 196 2.32 35.66 2.92
CA PRO A 196 1.29 36.64 2.59
C PRO A 196 1.95 38.02 2.49
N PRO A 197 1.56 38.86 1.50
CA PRO A 197 2.12 40.19 1.35
C PRO A 197 1.99 40.94 2.67
N ALA A 198 3.09 41.54 3.11
CA ALA A 198 3.10 42.36 4.32
C ALA A 198 1.99 43.41 4.21
N LEU A 199 1.12 43.49 5.20
CA LEU A 199 0.11 44.56 5.26
C LEU A 199 0.82 45.90 5.14
N PRO A 200 0.33 46.85 4.30
CA PRO A 200 0.90 48.18 4.21
C PRO A 200 0.84 48.80 5.61
N THR A 201 2.01 49.18 6.11
CA THR A 201 2.10 49.98 7.33
C THR A 201 1.41 51.30 7.04
N ALA A 202 0.30 51.55 7.75
CA ALA A 202 -0.35 52.86 7.72
C ALA A 202 0.65 53.95 8.16
N LYS A 203 0.85 54.92 7.27
CA LYS A 203 1.56 56.16 7.61
C LYS A 203 0.62 57.13 8.30
#